data_8e6534d7f36f43123fe048bb00d79125
#
_entry.id   8e6534d7f36f43123fe048bb00d79125
#
_cell.length_a   1.000
_cell.length_b   1.000
_cell.length_c   1.000
_cell.angle_alpha   90.00
_cell.angle_beta   90.00
_cell.angle_gamma   90.00
#
_symmetry.space_group_name_H-M   'P 1'
#
loop_
_entity.id
_entity.type
_entity.pdbx_description
1 polymer ?
#
loop_
_entity_poly.entity_id
_entity_poly.type
_entity_poly.pdbx_seq_one_letter_code
_entity_poly.pdbx_strand_id
1 'polypeptide(L)'
;MNPNPYEIRDRCRRNLNKYTLKAFSLIPQIDKPLILDMGCGTGVPTLALMEISNGRIYAVDSDDSCLLWLEEKVKALNCADRIKVIHASVFDKNLFDKKFDIVLAEGLLNVIGFETGLPVLIKHLKDIGYLIIHDEFKSDREKRALFKKYNLELLNSFVLDENVWWDDYYRCLEKSISKETEGLFEREINEIIEFKKNPEIFRSMYYVLKK
;
A
#
# COMPACT_ATOMS: atom_id res chain seq x y z
N MET A 1 9.01 -4.05 -28.66
CA MET A 1 9.37 -4.42 -27.29
C MET A 1 8.11 -4.90 -26.62
N ASN A 2 8.15 -6.05 -25.96
CA ASN A 2 7.00 -6.46 -25.15
C ASN A 2 6.82 -5.44 -24.03
N PRO A 3 5.60 -4.97 -23.76
CA PRO A 3 5.37 -4.00 -22.69
C PRO A 3 5.75 -4.64 -21.35
N ASN A 4 6.42 -3.86 -20.49
CA ASN A 4 6.73 -4.31 -19.14
C ASN A 4 5.41 -4.46 -18.36
N PRO A 5 5.09 -5.64 -17.82
CA PRO A 5 3.83 -5.85 -17.10
C PRO A 5 3.69 -4.93 -15.87
N TYR A 6 4.79 -4.59 -15.20
CA TYR A 6 4.77 -3.64 -14.08
C TYR A 6 4.33 -2.23 -14.52
N GLU A 7 4.75 -1.76 -15.71
CA GLU A 7 4.34 -0.46 -16.23
C GLU A 7 2.82 -0.37 -16.42
N ILE A 8 2.22 -1.43 -16.98
CA ILE A 8 0.77 -1.52 -17.18
C ILE A 8 0.05 -1.55 -15.83
N ARG A 9 0.48 -2.40 -14.90
CA ARG A 9 -0.08 -2.50 -13.55
C ARG A 9 0.00 -1.17 -12.81
N ASP A 10 1.16 -0.54 -12.81
CA ASP A 10 1.39 0.74 -12.14
C ASP A 10 0.54 1.85 -12.73
N ARG A 11 0.41 1.91 -14.06
CA ARG A 11 -0.42 2.90 -14.74
C ARG A 11 -1.88 2.79 -14.28
N CYS A 12 -2.42 1.58 -14.20
CA CYS A 12 -3.80 1.36 -13.76
C CYS A 12 -3.93 1.62 -12.24
N ARG A 13 -2.98 1.16 -11.43
CA ARG A 13 -3.01 1.32 -9.98
C ARG A 13 -2.90 2.78 -9.54
N ARG A 14 -2.25 3.66 -10.32
CA ARG A 14 -2.16 5.10 -10.02
C ARG A 14 -3.50 5.78 -9.83
N ASN A 15 -4.58 5.28 -10.43
CA ASN A 15 -5.92 5.83 -10.21
C ASN A 15 -6.42 5.65 -8.76
N LEU A 16 -5.86 4.67 -8.02
CA LEU A 16 -6.18 4.43 -6.61
C LEU A 16 -5.41 5.37 -5.66
N ASN A 17 -4.35 6.04 -6.10
CA ASN A 17 -3.55 6.94 -5.27
C ASN A 17 -4.37 8.03 -4.58
N LYS A 18 -5.46 8.49 -5.19
CA LYS A 18 -6.38 9.47 -4.59
C LYS A 18 -6.91 9.04 -3.21
N TYR A 19 -7.03 7.74 -2.96
CA TYR A 19 -7.49 7.20 -1.68
C TYR A 19 -6.37 7.15 -0.65
N THR A 20 -5.16 6.77 -1.06
CA THR A 20 -3.94 6.87 -0.23
C THR A 20 -3.71 8.32 0.19
N LEU A 21 -3.78 9.26 -0.75
CA LEU A 21 -3.60 10.69 -0.51
C LEU A 21 -4.71 11.24 0.40
N LYS A 22 -5.96 10.79 0.23
CA LYS A 22 -7.06 11.10 1.14
C LYS A 22 -6.76 10.61 2.55
N ALA A 23 -6.33 9.36 2.73
CA ALA A 23 -5.98 8.84 4.04
C ALA A 23 -4.82 9.62 4.67
N PHE A 24 -3.80 9.95 3.90
CA PHE A 24 -2.67 10.77 4.35
C PHE A 24 -3.10 12.18 4.76
N SER A 25 -4.06 12.80 4.08
CA SER A 25 -4.57 14.13 4.42
C SER A 25 -5.39 14.19 5.73
N LEU A 26 -5.77 13.04 6.28
CA LEU A 26 -6.52 12.92 7.54
C LEU A 26 -5.62 12.91 8.78
N ILE A 27 -4.30 12.83 8.60
CA ILE A 27 -3.34 13.02 9.70
C ILE A 27 -2.87 14.49 9.76
N PRO A 28 -2.46 14.99 10.93
CA PRO A 28 -1.87 16.32 11.05
C PRO A 28 -0.63 16.46 10.15
N GLN A 29 -0.41 17.66 9.64
CA GLN A 29 0.79 17.95 8.86
C GLN A 29 2.04 17.84 9.75
N ILE A 30 3.02 17.04 9.28
CA ILE A 30 4.31 16.84 9.93
C ILE A 30 5.39 17.36 8.99
N ASP A 31 6.24 18.25 9.48
CA ASP A 31 7.38 18.73 8.69
C ASP A 31 8.46 17.63 8.60
N LYS A 32 8.89 17.34 7.38
CA LYS A 32 9.92 16.32 7.04
C LYS A 32 9.70 14.97 7.73
N PRO A 33 8.50 14.34 7.61
CA PRO A 33 8.22 13.10 8.30
C PRO A 33 9.16 11.96 7.83
N LEU A 34 9.49 11.05 8.74
CA LEU A 34 10.00 9.74 8.38
C LEU A 34 8.81 8.82 8.12
N ILE A 35 8.68 8.35 6.89
CA ILE A 35 7.59 7.48 6.45
C ILE A 35 8.15 6.09 6.19
N LEU A 36 7.48 5.07 6.67
CA LEU A 36 7.72 3.67 6.33
C LEU A 36 6.55 3.17 5.49
N ASP A 37 6.81 2.75 4.27
CA ASP A 37 5.87 2.05 3.40
C ASP A 37 6.23 0.56 3.44
N MET A 38 5.46 -0.20 4.21
CA MET A 38 5.71 -1.62 4.46
C MET A 38 4.84 -2.49 3.53
N GLY A 39 5.49 -3.32 2.71
CA GLY A 39 4.84 -4.03 1.61
C GLY A 39 4.62 -3.10 0.43
N CYS A 40 5.63 -2.31 0.08
CA CYS A 40 5.50 -1.23 -0.92
C CYS A 40 5.28 -1.73 -2.36
N GLY A 41 5.55 -3.00 -2.63
CA GLY A 41 5.50 -3.56 -3.97
C GLY A 41 6.31 -2.73 -4.97
N THR A 42 5.69 -2.39 -6.08
CA THR A 42 6.30 -1.52 -7.11
C THR A 42 6.35 -0.03 -6.71
N GLY A 43 5.87 0.37 -5.53
CA GLY A 43 5.98 1.71 -4.98
C GLY A 43 5.03 2.75 -5.58
N VAL A 44 3.87 2.36 -6.09
CA VAL A 44 2.89 3.32 -6.64
C VAL A 44 2.41 4.30 -5.56
N PRO A 45 1.99 3.86 -4.35
CA PRO A 45 1.69 4.76 -3.23
C PRO A 45 2.93 5.52 -2.72
N THR A 46 4.08 4.85 -2.65
CA THR A 46 5.36 5.45 -2.23
C THR A 46 5.68 6.73 -3.01
N LEU A 47 5.60 6.64 -4.35
CA LEU A 47 5.88 7.77 -5.23
C LEU A 47 4.84 8.88 -5.08
N ALA A 48 3.56 8.54 -4.94
CA ALA A 48 2.50 9.53 -4.70
C ALA A 48 2.71 10.29 -3.37
N LEU A 49 3.10 9.60 -2.30
CA LEU A 49 3.42 10.24 -1.03
C LEU A 49 4.69 11.11 -1.10
N MET A 50 5.68 10.71 -1.88
CA MET A 50 6.89 11.50 -2.11
C MET A 50 6.55 12.86 -2.75
N GLU A 51 5.59 12.91 -3.66
CA GLU A 51 5.18 14.15 -4.36
C GLU A 51 4.52 15.17 -3.42
N ILE A 52 3.76 14.72 -2.41
CA ILE A 52 2.96 15.60 -1.54
C ILE A 52 3.59 15.85 -0.16
N SER A 53 4.57 15.04 0.25
CA SER A 53 5.28 15.23 1.52
C SER A 53 6.70 15.74 1.26
N ASN A 54 7.26 16.46 2.22
CA ASN A 54 8.69 16.84 2.21
C ASN A 54 9.55 15.86 3.04
N GLY A 55 8.99 14.71 3.41
CA GLY A 55 9.62 13.68 4.24
C GLY A 55 10.57 12.75 3.47
N ARG A 56 11.15 11.79 4.19
CA ARG A 56 11.89 10.65 3.63
C ARG A 56 11.07 9.38 3.78
N ILE A 57 11.05 8.57 2.72
CA ILE A 57 10.28 7.33 2.68
C ILE A 57 11.23 6.14 2.64
N TYR A 58 10.97 5.17 3.49
CA TYR A 58 11.61 3.86 3.52
C TYR A 58 10.60 2.86 2.96
N ALA A 59 10.84 2.42 1.74
CA ALA A 59 9.98 1.50 1.00
C ALA A 59 10.53 0.08 1.16
N VAL A 60 9.77 -0.78 1.82
CA VAL A 60 10.19 -2.14 2.18
C VAL A 60 9.28 -3.16 1.52
N ASP A 61 9.87 -4.13 0.86
CA ASP A 61 9.18 -5.32 0.36
C ASP A 61 10.10 -6.53 0.36
N SER A 62 9.54 -7.73 0.26
CA SER A 62 10.28 -8.98 0.11
C SER A 62 10.36 -9.48 -1.33
N ASP A 63 9.69 -8.81 -2.29
CA ASP A 63 9.72 -9.14 -3.71
C ASP A 63 10.79 -8.33 -4.43
N ASP A 64 11.91 -8.98 -4.73
CA ASP A 64 13.03 -8.38 -5.46
C ASP A 64 12.61 -7.77 -6.81
N SER A 65 11.70 -8.42 -7.55
CA SER A 65 11.30 -7.97 -8.86
C SER A 65 10.52 -6.66 -8.79
N CYS A 66 9.65 -6.54 -7.78
CA CYS A 66 8.93 -5.29 -7.51
C CYS A 66 9.90 -4.17 -7.10
N LEU A 67 10.88 -4.49 -6.25
CA LEU A 67 11.85 -3.50 -5.76
C LEU A 67 12.81 -3.04 -6.85
N LEU A 68 13.29 -3.91 -7.72
CA LEU A 68 14.10 -3.54 -8.88
C LEU A 68 13.35 -2.54 -9.78
N TRP A 69 12.05 -2.78 -10.01
CA TRP A 69 11.21 -1.83 -10.77
C TRP A 69 11.02 -0.50 -10.05
N LEU A 70 10.88 -0.51 -8.71
CA LEU A 70 10.83 0.72 -7.92
C LEU A 70 12.15 1.49 -7.98
N GLU A 71 13.30 0.82 -7.85
CA GLU A 71 14.63 1.43 -7.95
C GLU A 71 14.86 2.12 -9.29
N GLU A 72 14.45 1.48 -10.40
CA GLU A 72 14.49 2.10 -11.74
C GLU A 72 13.68 3.42 -11.77
N LYS A 73 12.48 3.42 -11.18
CA LYS A 73 11.64 4.62 -11.11
C LYS A 73 12.25 5.70 -10.20
N VAL A 74 12.79 5.33 -9.04
CA VAL A 74 13.47 6.25 -8.13
C VAL A 74 14.68 6.90 -8.80
N LYS A 75 15.45 6.12 -9.57
CA LYS A 75 16.57 6.62 -10.37
C LYS A 75 16.11 7.56 -11.50
N ALA A 76 15.08 7.16 -12.25
CA ALA A 76 14.54 7.95 -13.34
C ALA A 76 13.99 9.31 -12.89
N LEU A 77 13.37 9.36 -11.71
CA LEU A 77 12.83 10.56 -11.08
C LEU A 77 13.88 11.36 -10.28
N ASN A 78 15.12 10.86 -10.19
CA ASN A 78 16.19 11.48 -9.41
C ASN A 78 15.81 11.80 -7.96
N CYS A 79 15.13 10.87 -7.28
CA CYS A 79 14.61 11.05 -5.92
C CYS A 79 15.20 10.05 -4.88
N ALA A 80 16.40 9.52 -5.16
CA ALA A 80 17.09 8.58 -4.27
C ALA A 80 17.50 9.18 -2.91
N ASP A 81 17.55 10.50 -2.80
CA ASP A 81 17.74 11.22 -1.53
C ASP A 81 16.48 11.21 -0.64
N ARG A 82 15.32 11.00 -1.24
CA ARG A 82 14.00 11.00 -0.60
C ARG A 82 13.44 9.61 -0.36
N ILE A 83 13.73 8.65 -1.22
CA ILE A 83 13.21 7.28 -1.15
C ILE A 83 14.36 6.30 -0.99
N LYS A 84 14.31 5.52 0.10
CA LYS A 84 15.23 4.40 0.33
C LYS A 84 14.48 3.09 0.11
N VAL A 85 14.85 2.36 -0.93
CA VAL A 85 14.32 1.02 -1.23
C VAL A 85 15.08 -0.02 -0.40
N ILE A 86 14.36 -0.98 0.20
CA ILE A 86 14.92 -1.96 1.11
C ILE A 86 14.27 -3.32 0.85
N HIS A 87 15.10 -4.31 0.46
CA HIS A 87 14.68 -5.70 0.40
C HIS A 87 14.76 -6.31 1.79
N ALA A 88 13.58 -6.62 2.37
CA ALA A 88 13.49 -7.25 3.68
C ALA A 88 12.10 -7.85 3.90
N SER A 89 12.03 -8.83 4.80
CA SER A 89 10.75 -9.32 5.31
C SER A 89 10.17 -8.36 6.35
N VAL A 90 8.84 -8.17 6.33
CA VAL A 90 8.13 -7.45 7.39
C VAL A 90 8.40 -8.04 8.79
N PHE A 91 8.73 -9.32 8.86
CA PHE A 91 9.02 -10.02 10.12
C PHE A 91 10.48 -9.93 10.58
N ASP A 92 11.34 -9.22 9.85
CA ASP A 92 12.74 -9.04 10.25
C ASP A 92 12.83 -8.24 11.55
N LYS A 93 13.33 -8.89 12.61
CA LYS A 93 13.30 -8.34 13.98
C LYS A 93 14.12 -7.06 14.14
N ASN A 94 15.19 -6.91 13.37
CA ASN A 94 16.18 -5.83 13.46
C ASN A 94 16.19 -4.97 12.18
N LEU A 95 15.05 -4.85 11.52
CA LEU A 95 14.93 -4.10 10.26
C LEU A 95 15.34 -2.62 10.41
N PHE A 96 15.00 -2.00 11.55
CA PHE A 96 15.34 -0.61 11.83
C PHE A 96 15.67 -0.38 13.30
N ASP A 97 16.70 0.46 13.54
CA ASP A 97 17.05 1.00 14.87
C ASP A 97 16.26 2.27 15.22
N LYS A 98 15.38 2.72 14.33
CA LYS A 98 14.59 3.94 14.45
C LYS A 98 13.10 3.69 14.35
N LYS A 99 12.33 4.70 14.75
CA LYS A 99 10.88 4.74 14.63
C LYS A 99 10.47 5.78 13.58
N PHE A 100 9.27 5.61 13.06
CA PHE A 100 8.70 6.41 11.98
C PHE A 100 7.55 7.26 12.48
N ASP A 101 7.38 8.44 11.88
CA ASP A 101 6.26 9.33 12.14
C ASP A 101 4.98 8.72 11.54
N ILE A 102 5.13 8.09 10.36
CA ILE A 102 4.02 7.49 9.63
C ILE A 102 4.45 6.10 9.15
N VAL A 103 3.58 5.12 9.35
CA VAL A 103 3.69 3.79 8.73
C VAL A 103 2.49 3.60 7.81
N LEU A 104 2.75 3.26 6.55
CA LEU A 104 1.76 2.87 5.56
C LEU A 104 1.84 1.36 5.34
N ALA A 105 0.70 0.70 5.20
CA ALA A 105 0.57 -0.69 4.80
C ALA A 105 -0.68 -0.85 3.93
N GLU A 106 -0.50 -1.01 2.63
CA GLU A 106 -1.57 -1.20 1.66
C GLU A 106 -1.51 -2.59 1.04
N GLY A 107 -2.56 -3.40 1.23
CA GLY A 107 -2.64 -4.75 0.70
C GLY A 107 -1.60 -5.71 1.30
N LEU A 108 -1.05 -5.40 2.48
CA LEU A 108 -0.08 -6.24 3.19
C LEU A 108 -0.76 -7.16 4.21
N LEU A 109 -1.65 -6.61 5.04
CA LEU A 109 -2.19 -7.36 6.18
C LEU A 109 -3.14 -8.48 5.76
N ASN A 110 -3.82 -8.37 4.63
CA ASN A 110 -4.61 -9.45 4.05
C ASN A 110 -3.74 -10.64 3.59
N VAL A 111 -2.45 -10.41 3.30
CA VAL A 111 -1.50 -11.47 2.89
C VAL A 111 -0.85 -12.15 4.10
N ILE A 112 -0.38 -11.36 5.09
CA ILE A 112 0.38 -11.88 6.24
C ILE A 112 -0.49 -12.17 7.48
N GLY A 113 -1.78 -11.85 7.41
CA GLY A 113 -2.73 -11.91 8.53
C GLY A 113 -2.75 -10.63 9.36
N PHE A 114 -3.96 -10.08 9.56
CA PHE A 114 -4.13 -8.79 10.24
C PHE A 114 -3.66 -8.83 11.70
N GLU A 115 -4.02 -9.89 12.44
CA GLU A 115 -3.64 -10.06 13.85
C GLU A 115 -2.12 -10.24 14.03
N THR A 116 -1.49 -10.90 13.07
CA THR A 116 -0.04 -11.15 13.08
C THR A 116 0.75 -9.90 12.67
N GLY A 117 0.30 -9.19 11.64
CA GLY A 117 1.03 -8.07 11.06
C GLY A 117 0.86 -6.76 11.83
N LEU A 118 -0.33 -6.49 12.40
CA LEU A 118 -0.58 -5.23 13.09
C LEU A 118 0.44 -4.91 14.20
N PRO A 119 0.79 -5.81 15.14
CA PRO A 119 1.79 -5.52 16.17
C PRO A 119 3.18 -5.27 15.59
N VAL A 120 3.51 -5.87 14.45
CA VAL A 120 4.79 -5.63 13.76
C VAL A 120 4.84 -4.20 13.23
N LEU A 121 3.77 -3.71 12.59
CA LEU A 121 3.68 -2.33 12.11
C LEU A 121 3.77 -1.32 13.27
N ILE A 122 3.03 -1.56 14.37
CA ILE A 122 3.04 -0.70 15.57
C ILE A 122 4.45 -0.58 16.18
N LYS A 123 5.24 -1.65 16.12
CA LYS A 123 6.63 -1.66 16.61
C LYS A 123 7.50 -0.62 15.91
N HIS A 124 7.21 -0.27 14.68
CA HIS A 124 7.96 0.73 13.90
C HIS A 124 7.46 2.17 14.11
N LEU A 125 6.32 2.40 14.77
CA LEU A 125 5.79 3.72 15.04
C LEU A 125 6.50 4.41 16.22
N LYS A 126 6.72 5.73 16.10
CA LYS A 126 6.99 6.61 17.24
C LYS A 126 5.80 6.59 18.22
N ASP A 127 6.01 7.09 19.45
CA ASP A 127 4.95 7.12 20.47
C ASP A 127 3.78 8.06 20.08
N ILE A 128 4.05 9.07 19.25
CA ILE A 128 3.04 9.91 18.62
C ILE A 128 3.17 9.72 17.11
N GLY A 129 2.93 8.49 16.65
CA GLY A 129 3.01 8.12 15.24
C GLY A 129 1.65 7.78 14.65
N TYR A 130 1.56 7.79 13.34
CA TYR A 130 0.34 7.51 12.59
C TYR A 130 0.49 6.26 11.74
N LEU A 131 -0.55 5.42 11.74
CA LEU A 131 -0.62 4.20 10.94
C LEU A 131 -1.77 4.32 9.95
N ILE A 132 -1.45 4.17 8.67
CA ILE A 132 -2.43 4.12 7.59
C ILE A 132 -2.46 2.69 7.07
N ILE A 133 -3.61 2.07 7.13
CA ILE A 133 -3.83 0.71 6.64
C ILE A 133 -4.90 0.74 5.57
N HIS A 134 -4.63 0.10 4.42
CA HIS A 134 -5.64 -0.28 3.45
C HIS A 134 -5.73 -1.80 3.40
N ASP A 135 -6.92 -2.35 3.67
CA ASP A 135 -7.13 -3.78 3.78
C ASP A 135 -8.56 -4.16 3.38
N GLU A 136 -8.84 -5.45 3.22
CA GLU A 136 -10.18 -5.95 2.96
C GLU A 136 -11.20 -5.44 4.01
N PHE A 137 -12.43 -5.17 3.58
CA PHE A 137 -13.51 -4.78 4.49
C PHE A 137 -13.92 -5.92 5.43
N LYS A 138 -13.70 -7.15 5.01
CA LYS A 138 -14.00 -8.35 5.82
C LYS A 138 -13.40 -8.24 7.21
N SER A 139 -14.17 -8.64 8.22
CA SER A 139 -13.78 -8.64 9.65
C SER A 139 -13.45 -7.24 10.21
N ASP A 140 -14.09 -6.17 9.71
CA ASP A 140 -13.89 -4.81 10.24
C ASP A 140 -14.08 -4.71 11.75
N ARG A 141 -15.09 -5.40 12.29
CA ARG A 141 -15.34 -5.40 13.75
C ARG A 141 -14.17 -5.98 14.56
N GLU A 142 -13.61 -7.09 14.10
CA GLU A 142 -12.47 -7.76 14.71
C GLU A 142 -11.20 -6.90 14.60
N LYS A 143 -10.97 -6.28 13.45
CA LYS A 143 -9.86 -5.34 13.23
C LYS A 143 -9.94 -4.16 14.19
N ARG A 144 -11.12 -3.56 14.37
CA ARG A 144 -11.34 -2.46 15.34
C ARG A 144 -11.14 -2.89 16.79
N ALA A 145 -11.44 -4.14 17.14
CA ALA A 145 -11.13 -4.68 18.46
C ALA A 145 -9.63 -4.78 18.71
N LEU A 146 -8.85 -5.16 17.67
CA LEU A 146 -7.38 -5.17 17.74
C LEU A 146 -6.81 -3.75 17.92
N PHE A 147 -7.37 -2.72 17.27
CA PHE A 147 -6.93 -1.34 17.51
C PHE A 147 -7.05 -0.96 18.99
N LYS A 148 -8.17 -1.27 19.61
CA LYS A 148 -8.37 -1.04 21.06
C LYS A 148 -7.40 -1.84 21.91
N LYS A 149 -7.18 -3.13 21.59
CA LYS A 149 -6.23 -4.02 22.28
C LYS A 149 -4.80 -3.45 22.29
N TYR A 150 -4.40 -2.79 21.20
CA TYR A 150 -3.07 -2.20 21.04
C TYR A 150 -3.02 -0.69 21.36
N ASN A 151 -4.05 -0.12 21.99
CA ASN A 151 -4.16 1.29 22.34
C ASN A 151 -3.96 2.24 21.14
N LEU A 152 -4.48 1.86 19.98
CA LEU A 152 -4.51 2.73 18.80
C LEU A 152 -5.83 3.51 18.77
N GLU A 153 -5.74 4.82 18.65
CA GLU A 153 -6.87 5.69 18.41
C GLU A 153 -7.25 5.67 16.92
N LEU A 154 -8.49 5.30 16.62
CA LEU A 154 -9.01 5.39 15.25
C LEU A 154 -9.45 6.83 14.96
N LEU A 155 -8.63 7.57 14.22
CA LEU A 155 -8.93 8.94 13.83
C LEU A 155 -9.99 9.01 12.75
N ASN A 156 -9.89 8.13 11.75
CA ASN A 156 -10.82 8.07 10.63
C ASN A 156 -10.82 6.69 9.97
N SER A 157 -11.86 6.40 9.22
CA SER A 157 -11.93 5.25 8.33
C SER A 157 -12.92 5.51 7.21
N PHE A 158 -12.67 4.97 6.03
CA PHE A 158 -13.60 5.03 4.90
C PHE A 158 -13.52 3.78 4.05
N VAL A 159 -14.67 3.39 3.53
CA VAL A 159 -14.84 2.21 2.67
C VAL A 159 -14.56 2.59 1.23
N LEU A 160 -13.89 1.71 0.52
CA LEU A 160 -13.90 1.63 -0.93
C LEU A 160 -14.86 0.51 -1.30
N ASP A 161 -15.98 0.89 -1.93
CA ASP A 161 -16.95 -0.08 -2.41
C ASP A 161 -16.43 -0.84 -3.65
N GLU A 162 -17.14 -1.84 -4.05
CA GLU A 162 -16.79 -2.68 -5.18
C GLU A 162 -16.64 -1.90 -6.49
N ASN A 163 -17.41 -0.81 -6.69
CA ASN A 163 -17.34 -0.01 -7.92
C ASN A 163 -15.98 0.68 -8.07
N VAL A 164 -15.35 1.07 -6.95
CA VAL A 164 -14.02 1.69 -6.95
C VAL A 164 -12.99 0.80 -7.62
N TRP A 165 -12.97 -0.49 -7.28
CA TRP A 165 -12.02 -1.44 -7.87
C TRP A 165 -12.22 -1.61 -9.36
N TRP A 166 -13.49 -1.65 -9.81
CA TRP A 166 -13.78 -1.72 -11.23
C TRP A 166 -13.38 -0.44 -11.96
N ASP A 167 -13.85 0.71 -11.49
CA ASP A 167 -13.71 1.99 -12.18
C ASP A 167 -12.26 2.50 -12.19
N ASP A 168 -11.55 2.33 -11.09
CA ASP A 168 -10.22 2.89 -10.90
C ASP A 168 -9.08 1.90 -11.17
N TYR A 169 -9.34 0.60 -11.28
CA TYR A 169 -8.27 -0.39 -11.49
C TYR A 169 -8.60 -1.44 -12.56
N TYR A 170 -9.55 -2.33 -12.32
CA TYR A 170 -9.75 -3.51 -13.19
C TYR A 170 -10.19 -3.15 -14.61
N ARG A 171 -11.01 -2.14 -14.80
CA ARG A 171 -11.40 -1.66 -16.14
C ARG A 171 -10.20 -1.17 -16.95
N CYS A 172 -9.27 -0.46 -16.32
CA CYS A 172 -8.03 -0.01 -16.96
C CYS A 172 -7.17 -1.22 -17.34
N LEU A 173 -7.02 -2.17 -16.43
CA LEU A 173 -6.19 -3.36 -16.60
C LEU A 173 -6.73 -4.26 -17.72
N GLU A 174 -8.04 -4.56 -17.68
CA GLU A 174 -8.71 -5.36 -18.71
C GLU A 174 -8.54 -4.79 -20.12
N LYS A 175 -8.67 -3.45 -20.26
CA LYS A 175 -8.45 -2.77 -21.54
C LYS A 175 -6.99 -2.75 -22.00
N SER A 176 -6.05 -2.97 -21.07
CA SER A 176 -4.62 -2.90 -21.36
C SER A 176 -4.00 -4.27 -21.68
N ILE A 177 -4.69 -5.36 -21.34
CA ILE A 177 -4.25 -6.73 -21.61
C ILE A 177 -4.67 -7.09 -23.04
N SER A 178 -3.69 -7.46 -23.88
CA SER A 178 -3.91 -8.01 -25.22
C SER A 178 -3.68 -9.50 -25.21
N LYS A 179 -4.10 -10.18 -26.29
CA LYS A 179 -3.85 -11.62 -26.46
C LYS A 179 -2.36 -11.99 -26.41
N GLU A 180 -1.49 -11.06 -26.89
CA GLU A 180 -0.04 -11.27 -26.89
C GLU A 180 0.58 -11.13 -25.50
N THR A 181 -0.10 -10.45 -24.59
CA THR A 181 0.39 -10.18 -23.22
C THR A 181 -0.36 -10.96 -22.14
N GLU A 182 -1.42 -11.69 -22.50
CA GLU A 182 -2.31 -12.38 -21.56
C GLU A 182 -1.55 -13.27 -20.57
N GLY A 183 -0.56 -14.04 -21.03
CA GLY A 183 0.26 -14.90 -20.18
C GLY A 183 1.08 -14.17 -19.11
N LEU A 184 1.27 -12.84 -19.23
CA LEU A 184 1.95 -12.01 -18.21
C LEU A 184 1.00 -11.50 -17.11
N PHE A 185 -0.31 -11.72 -17.28
CA PHE A 185 -1.38 -11.17 -16.42
C PHE A 185 -2.37 -12.24 -15.93
N GLU A 186 -1.96 -13.51 -15.88
CA GLU A 186 -2.85 -14.61 -15.47
C GLU A 186 -3.50 -14.36 -14.10
N ARG A 187 -2.75 -13.84 -13.15
CA ARG A 187 -3.26 -13.49 -11.83
C ARG A 187 -4.35 -12.42 -11.92
N GLU A 188 -4.07 -11.33 -12.61
CA GLU A 188 -4.98 -10.20 -12.75
C GLU A 188 -6.24 -10.57 -13.55
N ILE A 189 -6.10 -11.43 -14.57
CA ILE A 189 -7.24 -11.95 -15.31
C ILE A 189 -8.15 -12.76 -14.38
N ASN A 190 -7.58 -13.63 -13.56
CA ASN A 190 -8.34 -14.41 -12.58
C ASN A 190 -9.02 -13.51 -11.54
N GLU A 191 -8.34 -12.47 -11.05
CA GLU A 191 -8.94 -11.48 -10.16
C GLU A 191 -10.11 -10.74 -10.83
N ILE A 192 -9.98 -10.34 -12.10
CA ILE A 192 -11.07 -9.70 -12.87
C ILE A 192 -12.26 -10.65 -13.06
N ILE A 193 -12.00 -11.92 -13.35
CA ILE A 193 -13.05 -12.93 -13.48
C ILE A 193 -13.79 -13.12 -12.15
N GLU A 194 -13.06 -13.21 -11.05
CA GLU A 194 -13.64 -13.37 -9.72
C GLU A 194 -14.42 -12.10 -9.32
N PHE A 195 -13.85 -10.92 -9.59
CA PHE A 195 -14.55 -9.65 -9.36
C PHE A 195 -15.91 -9.60 -10.07
N LYS A 196 -15.97 -10.02 -11.34
CA LYS A 196 -17.21 -10.00 -12.12
C LYS A 196 -18.27 -10.96 -11.59
N LYS A 197 -17.85 -12.03 -10.88
CA LYS A 197 -18.76 -13.00 -10.26
C LYS A 197 -19.25 -12.53 -8.88
N ASN A 198 -18.35 -11.98 -8.08
CA ASN A 198 -18.56 -11.70 -6.66
C ASN A 198 -17.96 -10.32 -6.30
N PRO A 199 -18.46 -9.20 -6.86
CA PRO A 199 -17.83 -7.89 -6.65
C PRO A 199 -17.80 -7.46 -5.17
N GLU A 200 -18.77 -7.86 -4.37
CA GLU A 200 -18.90 -7.48 -2.98
C GLU A 200 -17.75 -7.94 -2.09
N ILE A 201 -17.04 -9.03 -2.45
CA ILE A 201 -15.89 -9.50 -1.68
C ILE A 201 -14.66 -8.62 -1.85
N PHE A 202 -14.64 -7.77 -2.89
CA PHE A 202 -13.55 -6.82 -3.15
C PHE A 202 -13.68 -5.49 -2.41
N ARG A 203 -14.74 -5.31 -1.63
CA ARG A 203 -14.84 -4.14 -0.76
C ARG A 203 -13.63 -4.06 0.16
N SER A 204 -13.06 -2.88 0.26
CA SER A 204 -11.89 -2.63 1.09
C SER A 204 -12.05 -1.38 1.93
N MET A 205 -11.13 -1.14 2.85
CA MET A 205 -11.25 -0.07 3.81
C MET A 205 -9.91 0.53 4.15
N TYR A 206 -9.88 1.85 4.25
CA TYR A 206 -8.79 2.56 4.88
C TYR A 206 -9.07 2.81 6.36
N TYR A 207 -8.05 2.60 7.17
CA TYR A 207 -8.01 2.98 8.59
C TYR A 207 -6.87 3.97 8.80
N VAL A 208 -7.16 5.09 9.43
CA VAL A 208 -6.18 6.10 9.85
C VAL A 208 -6.14 6.09 11.36
N LEU A 209 -5.00 5.70 11.90
CA LEU A 209 -4.82 5.41 13.32
C LEU A 209 -3.70 6.27 13.89
N LYS A 210 -3.80 6.57 15.18
CA LYS A 210 -2.75 7.21 15.98
C LYS A 210 -2.35 6.28 17.13
N LYS A 211 -1.06 6.20 17.37
CA LYS A 211 -0.49 5.50 18.53
C LYS A 211 -0.45 6.42 19.74
#